data_4d5d47b131d841f884b822c562fb6159
#
_entry.id   4d5d47b131d841f884b822c562fb6159
#
_cell.length_a   1.000
_cell.length_b   1.000
_cell.length_c   1.000
_cell.angle_alpha   90.00
_cell.angle_beta   90.00
_cell.angle_gamma   90.00
#
_symmetry.space_group_name_H-M   'P 1'
#
loop_
_entity.id
_entity.type
_entity.pdbx_description
1 polymer ?
#
loop_
_entity_poly.entity_id
_entity_poly.type
_entity_poly.pdbx_seq_one_letter_code
_entity_poly.pdbx_strand_id
1 'polypeptide(L)'
;MNRQKFYRKQSVLLAFCILYASCFILFSCYKDKGNYDYHELEAVVIDTAGVGMQSEYAIMRFDTLVLQPKVYFEGREVTEAASAPLDYHWTIFSATSGSGANQVIDTIGHERILNSVITRTGGNYYVQLVVTNRNDGIKQFFRIPVAVSEVFDGGWMVFYERADRPGYSDLALIYNDWTKLNVNYNRYYTNLYETTNGEPLQGHPIRCFDIAVSLTAGNNYVGLCTDYTLVGVSENGIEKALDFNNFFHQAPARMAPTWYGQHGSGVMSGQSSEVLINDNQIYTNTYTYSATEGRNTRFSVPKFARGIGQLAAWNAEIPNTLNYGIVVYDQTYHRFRYAAYNSAQLEEFAEQSPSAAFDINNTGMTLLMADWGRGTSQGVGLRPYDYLIMAKGQERYLAVANFSSSYPTDTNIGLGLYPMDALCPGIGEATTMASSHVGSFIYYGTGNKVYNFAYDSRQPASVAWEAPSDDEQVTCVRIMKYYHGTVYGYGMVPCANILVHIATWNEQTQQGHLYQYIINPASGIFDMDDCYDYPIPGKVKDMAWKFSMQ
;
A
#
# COMPACT_ATOMS: atom_id res chain seq x y z
N MET A 1 -8.00 9.50 100.34
CA MET A 1 -6.96 10.24 99.60
C MET A 1 -5.70 9.38 99.32
N ASN A 2 -5.81 8.05 99.32
CA ASN A 2 -4.64 7.16 99.07
C ASN A 2 -4.67 6.26 97.83
N ARG A 3 -5.79 6.20 97.08
CA ARG A 3 -5.85 5.35 95.85
C ARG A 3 -5.30 6.04 94.58
N GLN A 4 -5.38 7.38 94.49
CA GLN A 4 -4.88 8.10 93.30
C GLN A 4 -3.34 8.19 93.23
N LYS A 5 -2.66 8.17 94.35
CA LYS A 5 -1.19 8.19 94.37
C LYS A 5 -0.56 6.85 93.98
N PHE A 6 -1.28 5.74 94.18
CA PHE A 6 -0.79 4.42 93.84
C PHE A 6 -0.83 4.16 92.32
N TYR A 7 -1.91 4.55 91.64
CA TYR A 7 -2.02 4.40 90.19
C TYR A 7 -1.06 5.32 89.44
N ARG A 8 -0.75 6.48 89.99
CA ARG A 8 0.21 7.41 89.37
C ARG A 8 1.67 6.91 89.45
N LYS A 9 2.01 6.14 90.44
CA LYS A 9 3.32 5.48 90.52
C LYS A 9 3.45 4.27 89.60
N GLN A 10 2.38 3.50 89.45
CA GLN A 10 2.38 2.35 88.50
C GLN A 10 2.44 2.79 87.06
N SER A 11 1.72 3.84 86.65
CA SER A 11 1.78 4.36 85.27
C SER A 11 3.16 4.98 84.97
N VAL A 12 3.83 5.61 85.89
CA VAL A 12 5.18 6.12 85.68
C VAL A 12 6.20 4.98 85.57
N LEU A 13 6.04 3.91 86.39
CA LEU A 13 6.91 2.73 86.26
C LEU A 13 6.70 1.98 84.97
N LEU A 14 5.47 1.86 84.53
CA LEU A 14 5.12 1.23 83.21
C LEU A 14 5.68 2.04 82.05
N ALA A 15 5.56 3.37 82.10
CA ALA A 15 6.14 4.25 81.06
C ALA A 15 7.67 4.17 81.01
N PHE A 16 8.32 4.03 82.16
CA PHE A 16 9.78 3.82 82.28
C PHE A 16 10.20 2.45 81.70
N CYS A 17 9.42 1.39 81.96
CA CYS A 17 9.69 0.07 81.42
C CYS A 17 9.51 0.02 79.91
N ILE A 18 8.50 0.73 79.36
CA ILE A 18 8.26 0.83 77.91
C ILE A 18 9.39 1.65 77.26
N LEU A 19 9.80 2.75 77.86
CA LEU A 19 10.92 3.55 77.35
C LEU A 19 12.24 2.78 77.37
N TYR A 20 12.49 1.97 78.45
CA TYR A 20 13.69 1.14 78.57
C TYR A 20 13.68 -0.02 77.56
N ALA A 21 12.54 -0.65 77.35
CA ALA A 21 12.34 -1.68 76.29
C ALA A 21 12.52 -1.13 74.88
N SER A 22 12.03 0.09 74.59
CA SER A 22 12.22 0.74 73.28
C SER A 22 13.70 1.13 73.05
N CYS A 23 14.46 1.48 74.05
CA CYS A 23 15.91 1.70 73.92
C CYS A 23 16.67 0.43 73.57
N PHE A 24 16.28 -0.76 74.07
CA PHE A 24 16.92 -2.02 73.62
C PHE A 24 16.59 -2.42 72.19
N ILE A 25 15.43 -2.04 71.72
CA ILE A 25 15.05 -2.31 70.29
C ILE A 25 15.86 -1.43 69.33
N LEU A 26 16.26 -0.22 69.78
CA LEU A 26 17.04 0.71 68.95
C LEU A 26 18.55 0.37 68.87
N PHE A 27 19.05 -0.47 69.76
CA PHE A 27 20.46 -0.93 69.79
C PHE A 27 20.66 -2.26 69.07
N SER A 28 19.61 -2.85 68.49
CA SER A 28 19.69 -4.05 67.66
C SER A 28 20.08 -3.75 66.21
N CYS A 29 20.83 -2.67 65.96
CA CYS A 29 21.65 -2.62 64.77
C CYS A 29 22.89 -3.49 65.02
N TYR A 30 22.70 -4.76 64.91
CA TYR A 30 23.79 -5.71 64.76
C TYR A 30 24.54 -5.28 63.47
N LYS A 31 25.75 -4.78 63.62
CA LYS A 31 26.69 -4.70 62.52
C LYS A 31 26.91 -6.13 62.07
N ASP A 32 26.14 -6.54 61.08
CA ASP A 32 26.45 -7.76 60.38
C ASP A 32 27.87 -7.61 59.81
N LYS A 33 28.83 -8.16 60.48
CA LYS A 33 30.16 -8.40 59.95
C LYS A 33 30.09 -9.70 59.15
N GLY A 34 29.12 -9.79 58.28
CA GLY A 34 29.07 -10.85 57.28
C GLY A 34 30.43 -10.88 56.59
N ASN A 35 31.00 -12.03 56.56
CA ASN A 35 32.21 -12.30 55.77
C ASN A 35 31.81 -12.35 54.28
N TYR A 36 31.35 -11.18 53.76
CA TYR A 36 31.09 -11.03 52.34
C TYR A 36 32.44 -10.82 51.68
N ASP A 37 32.82 -11.80 50.90
CA ASP A 37 33.93 -11.68 49.96
C ASP A 37 33.45 -10.73 48.85
N TYR A 38 33.70 -9.43 49.02
CA TYR A 38 33.36 -8.40 48.02
C TYR A 38 34.30 -8.56 46.83
N HIS A 39 33.87 -9.31 45.84
CA HIS A 39 34.52 -9.23 44.55
C HIS A 39 34.21 -7.85 43.98
N GLU A 40 35.24 -7.14 43.55
CA GLU A 40 35.07 -5.95 42.74
C GLU A 40 34.37 -6.38 41.44
N LEU A 41 33.15 -5.86 41.22
CA LEU A 41 32.41 -6.15 40.01
C LEU A 41 33.11 -5.47 38.84
N GLU A 42 33.37 -6.23 37.81
CA GLU A 42 33.91 -5.72 36.53
C GLU A 42 32.92 -4.70 35.94
N ALA A 43 33.22 -3.41 36.05
CA ALA A 43 32.28 -2.35 35.71
C ALA A 43 32.14 -2.22 34.19
N VAL A 44 30.93 -2.42 33.67
CA VAL A 44 30.52 -2.05 32.34
C VAL A 44 29.84 -0.68 32.37
N VAL A 45 30.30 0.28 31.58
CA VAL A 45 29.69 1.61 31.47
C VAL A 45 29.31 1.88 30.03
N ILE A 46 28.05 2.29 29.81
CA ILE A 46 27.55 2.73 28.52
C ILE A 46 27.52 4.26 28.53
N ASP A 47 28.39 4.89 27.74
CA ASP A 47 28.45 6.34 27.57
C ASP A 47 27.79 6.75 26.25
N THR A 48 26.79 7.60 26.36
CA THR A 48 26.02 8.14 25.24
C THR A 48 26.20 9.65 25.08
N ALA A 49 26.59 10.34 26.17
CA ALA A 49 26.74 11.78 26.16
C ALA A 49 28.03 12.22 25.46
N GLY A 50 29.12 11.47 25.64
CA GLY A 50 30.43 11.77 25.04
C GLY A 50 30.52 11.54 23.52
N VAL A 51 29.50 10.93 22.88
CA VAL A 51 29.50 10.60 21.45
C VAL A 51 28.46 11.36 20.63
N GLY A 52 27.78 12.34 21.23
CA GLY A 52 26.79 13.15 20.54
C GLY A 52 25.49 12.41 20.16
N MET A 53 25.17 11.31 20.86
CA MET A 53 23.89 10.66 20.69
C MET A 53 22.76 11.60 21.15
N GLN A 54 21.65 11.61 20.39
CA GLN A 54 20.47 12.39 20.76
C GLN A 54 19.74 11.75 21.95
N SER A 55 18.98 12.54 22.68
CA SER A 55 18.13 12.04 23.79
C SER A 55 16.92 11.25 23.30
N GLU A 56 16.52 11.47 22.05
CA GLU A 56 15.43 10.80 21.34
C GLU A 56 15.69 10.82 19.84
N TYR A 57 15.08 9.91 19.11
CA TYR A 57 15.15 9.86 17.66
C TYR A 57 13.75 9.88 17.04
N ALA A 58 13.61 10.59 15.91
CA ALA A 58 12.45 10.53 15.05
C ALA A 58 12.91 10.00 13.70
N ILE A 59 12.33 8.89 13.26
CA ILE A 59 12.66 8.24 12.00
C ILE A 59 11.39 7.85 11.25
N MET A 60 11.52 7.65 9.96
CA MET A 60 10.44 7.06 9.18
C MET A 60 10.56 5.53 9.21
N ARG A 61 9.44 4.85 9.14
CA ARG A 61 9.42 3.39 8.95
C ARG A 61 10.26 3.03 7.72
N PHE A 62 11.02 1.96 7.81
CA PHE A 62 12.02 1.47 6.86
C PHE A 62 13.28 2.33 6.71
N ASP A 63 13.41 3.41 7.45
CA ASP A 63 14.70 4.07 7.59
C ASP A 63 15.64 3.21 8.47
N THR A 64 16.93 3.40 8.22
CA THR A 64 17.97 2.75 9.02
C THR A 64 18.26 3.57 10.27
N LEU A 65 18.06 2.97 11.44
CA LEU A 65 18.47 3.55 12.72
C LEU A 65 19.92 3.16 13.01
N VAL A 66 20.78 4.16 13.16
CA VAL A 66 22.18 3.97 13.54
C VAL A 66 22.40 4.56 14.94
N LEU A 67 22.79 3.70 15.91
CA LEU A 67 23.15 4.11 17.27
C LEU A 67 24.55 3.62 17.60
N GLN A 68 25.42 4.53 18.06
CA GLN A 68 26.84 4.27 18.26
C GLN A 68 27.31 4.66 19.69
N PRO A 69 26.82 3.97 20.75
CA PRO A 69 27.27 4.22 22.10
C PRO A 69 28.74 3.81 22.28
N LYS A 70 29.47 4.53 23.14
CA LYS A 70 30.72 4.03 23.66
C LYS A 70 30.46 3.10 24.84
N VAL A 71 31.18 2.01 24.86
CA VAL A 71 31.11 1.04 25.95
C VAL A 71 32.52 0.93 26.58
N TYR A 72 32.56 1.05 27.89
CA TYR A 72 33.79 0.87 28.67
C TYR A 72 33.67 -0.40 29.48
N PHE A 73 34.73 -1.17 29.51
CA PHE A 73 34.92 -2.33 30.36
C PHE A 73 36.18 -2.13 31.21
N GLU A 74 36.07 -2.20 32.54
CA GLU A 74 37.15 -1.90 33.47
C GLU A 74 37.86 -0.57 33.18
N GLY A 75 37.11 0.47 32.82
CA GLY A 75 37.61 1.80 32.53
C GLY A 75 38.29 1.96 31.16
N ARG A 76 38.33 0.92 30.30
CA ARG A 76 38.89 0.95 28.96
C ARG A 76 37.78 0.95 27.91
N GLU A 77 37.90 1.79 26.89
CA GLU A 77 36.95 1.82 25.80
C GLU A 77 37.06 0.52 24.96
N VAL A 78 35.90 -0.13 24.72
CA VAL A 78 35.78 -1.32 23.90
C VAL A 78 35.55 -0.90 22.46
N THR A 79 36.59 -0.94 21.65
CA THR A 79 36.54 -0.57 20.22
C THR A 79 36.28 -1.75 19.32
N GLU A 80 36.73 -2.96 19.71
CA GLU A 80 36.55 -4.20 18.96
C GLU A 80 35.79 -5.24 19.80
N ALA A 81 34.93 -6.02 19.17
CA ALA A 81 34.11 -7.05 19.85
C ALA A 81 34.94 -8.09 20.61
N ALA A 82 36.15 -8.41 20.13
CA ALA A 82 37.04 -9.39 20.77
C ALA A 82 37.83 -8.83 21.95
N SER A 83 37.82 -7.51 22.19
CA SER A 83 38.65 -6.86 23.22
C SER A 83 38.09 -6.96 24.64
N ALA A 84 36.88 -7.42 24.83
CA ALA A 84 36.22 -7.60 26.12
C ALA A 84 35.21 -8.78 26.07
N PRO A 85 34.96 -9.43 27.22
CA PRO A 85 34.01 -10.53 27.31
C PRO A 85 32.55 -10.03 27.39
N LEU A 86 32.12 -9.23 26.41
CA LEU A 86 30.81 -8.59 26.38
C LEU A 86 29.93 -9.16 25.26
N ASP A 87 28.65 -9.32 25.56
CA ASP A 87 27.60 -9.59 24.57
C ASP A 87 26.66 -8.39 24.50
N TYR A 88 26.22 -8.06 23.28
CA TYR A 88 25.33 -6.96 22.98
C TYR A 88 24.00 -7.48 22.49
N HIS A 89 22.90 -6.88 22.96
CA HIS A 89 21.57 -7.25 22.54
C HIS A 89 20.68 -6.02 22.43
N TRP A 90 20.31 -5.67 21.19
CA TRP A 90 19.42 -4.57 20.91
C TRP A 90 18.00 -5.06 20.70
N THR A 91 17.06 -4.42 21.35
CA THR A 91 15.63 -4.71 21.21
C THR A 91 14.82 -3.44 20.96
N ILE A 92 13.66 -3.60 20.31
CA ILE A 92 12.66 -2.55 20.11
C ILE A 92 11.30 -3.02 20.64
N PHE A 93 10.57 -2.15 21.35
CA PHE A 93 9.25 -2.43 21.92
C PHE A 93 8.44 -1.16 22.11
N SER A 94 7.09 -1.27 22.11
CA SER A 94 6.18 -0.12 22.22
C SER A 94 6.35 0.61 23.55
N ALA A 95 6.39 1.95 23.49
CA ALA A 95 6.47 2.82 24.68
C ALA A 95 5.10 2.95 25.40
N THR A 96 3.99 2.66 24.71
CA THR A 96 2.63 2.83 25.25
C THR A 96 2.06 1.57 25.89
N SER A 97 2.65 0.41 25.65
CA SER A 97 2.23 -0.84 26.30
C SER A 97 2.64 -0.80 27.77
N GLY A 98 1.68 -0.86 28.67
CA GLY A 98 1.97 -1.05 30.10
C GLY A 98 2.83 -2.31 30.30
N SER A 99 3.51 -2.41 31.42
CA SER A 99 4.40 -3.53 31.81
C SER A 99 3.66 -4.87 31.99
N GLY A 100 2.94 -5.30 30.96
CA GLY A 100 2.16 -6.55 30.94
C GLY A 100 2.82 -7.64 30.13
N ALA A 101 2.43 -8.88 30.38
CA ALA A 101 2.97 -10.11 29.78
C ALA A 101 2.82 -10.24 28.24
N ASN A 102 2.21 -9.27 27.57
CA ASN A 102 1.91 -9.30 26.13
C ASN A 102 2.70 -8.25 25.31
N GLN A 103 3.76 -7.66 25.88
CA GLN A 103 4.58 -6.73 25.11
C GLN A 103 5.41 -7.49 24.08
N VAL A 104 5.20 -7.19 22.79
CA VAL A 104 6.01 -7.74 21.71
C VAL A 104 7.36 -7.02 21.68
N ILE A 105 8.42 -7.77 21.92
CA ILE A 105 9.80 -7.30 21.91
C ILE A 105 10.53 -7.96 20.74
N ASP A 106 11.01 -7.15 19.80
CA ASP A 106 11.81 -7.65 18.69
C ASP A 106 13.28 -7.40 18.93
N THR A 107 14.09 -8.37 18.54
CA THR A 107 15.55 -8.21 18.49
C THR A 107 15.92 -7.54 17.16
N ILE A 108 16.71 -6.46 17.23
CA ILE A 108 17.11 -5.67 16.07
C ILE A 108 18.64 -5.58 15.87
N GLY A 109 19.44 -6.17 16.75
CA GLY A 109 20.89 -6.22 16.59
C GLY A 109 21.62 -6.93 17.72
N HIS A 110 22.86 -7.37 17.42
CA HIS A 110 23.74 -8.06 18.37
C HIS A 110 25.16 -7.47 18.42
N GLU A 111 25.37 -6.36 17.73
CA GLU A 111 26.65 -5.68 17.70
C GLU A 111 26.66 -4.45 18.63
N ARG A 112 27.85 -3.95 19.02
CA ARG A 112 27.97 -2.73 19.82
C ARG A 112 27.28 -1.54 19.14
N ILE A 113 27.47 -1.39 17.84
CA ILE A 113 26.81 -0.39 17.00
C ILE A 113 25.55 -0.99 16.44
N LEU A 114 24.40 -0.35 16.72
CA LEU A 114 23.18 -0.69 16.00
C LEU A 114 23.21 -0.07 14.61
N ASN A 115 22.92 -0.89 13.60
CA ASN A 115 22.65 -0.48 12.24
C ASN A 115 21.51 -1.36 11.73
N SER A 116 20.27 -0.91 11.90
CA SER A 116 19.09 -1.74 11.64
C SER A 116 17.99 -0.96 10.96
N VAL A 117 17.37 -1.55 9.94
CA VAL A 117 16.15 -1.03 9.33
C VAL A 117 14.98 -1.25 10.30
N ILE A 118 14.26 -0.19 10.62
CA ILE A 118 13.11 -0.26 11.53
C ILE A 118 11.83 -0.53 10.74
N THR A 119 11.27 -1.73 10.89
CA THR A 119 10.06 -2.17 10.18
C THR A 119 8.77 -1.98 10.98
N ARG A 120 8.87 -1.53 12.24
CA ARG A 120 7.72 -1.27 13.11
C ARG A 120 6.81 -0.19 12.54
N THR A 121 5.50 -0.38 12.70
CA THR A 121 4.46 0.61 12.33
C THR A 121 4.64 1.93 13.08
N GLY A 122 4.01 3.00 12.58
CA GLY A 122 4.03 4.31 13.23
C GLY A 122 3.63 4.25 14.70
N GLY A 123 4.38 4.94 15.53
CA GLY A 123 4.17 4.96 16.97
C GLY A 123 5.42 5.31 17.77
N ASN A 124 5.26 5.34 19.07
CA ASN A 124 6.36 5.60 20.00
C ASN A 124 6.92 4.29 20.55
N TYR A 125 8.22 4.13 20.43
CA TYR A 125 8.95 2.94 20.84
C TYR A 125 10.09 3.28 21.77
N TYR A 126 10.58 2.27 22.47
CA TYR A 126 11.90 2.29 23.08
C TYR A 126 12.81 1.32 22.35
N VAL A 127 14.02 1.79 22.02
CA VAL A 127 15.14 0.93 21.64
C VAL A 127 16.02 0.75 22.85
N GLN A 128 16.33 -0.49 23.20
CA GLN A 128 17.10 -0.84 24.39
C GLN A 128 18.32 -1.67 24.01
N LEU A 129 19.49 -1.23 24.45
CA LEU A 129 20.71 -2.00 24.48
C LEU A 129 20.84 -2.69 25.83
N VAL A 130 21.13 -3.98 25.80
CA VAL A 130 21.57 -4.76 26.96
C VAL A 130 23.01 -5.21 26.68
N VAL A 131 23.94 -4.78 27.53
CA VAL A 131 25.33 -5.26 27.50
C VAL A 131 25.51 -6.24 28.65
N THR A 132 25.86 -7.48 28.33
CA THR A 132 26.07 -8.56 29.33
C THR A 132 27.56 -8.89 29.42
N ASN A 133 28.14 -8.80 30.62
CA ASN A 133 29.46 -9.32 30.91
C ASN A 133 29.39 -10.86 30.99
N ARG A 134 30.12 -11.57 30.15
CA ARG A 134 30.14 -13.04 30.11
C ARG A 134 30.83 -13.69 31.32
N ASN A 135 31.67 -12.94 32.02
CA ASN A 135 32.41 -13.48 33.16
C ASN A 135 31.51 -13.66 34.41
N ASP A 136 30.63 -12.71 34.65
CA ASP A 136 29.79 -12.65 35.86
C ASP A 136 28.28 -12.62 35.59
N GLY A 137 27.88 -12.48 34.31
CA GLY A 137 26.49 -12.39 33.90
C GLY A 137 25.79 -11.08 34.20
N ILE A 138 26.53 -10.06 34.70
CA ILE A 138 25.97 -8.76 35.03
C ILE A 138 25.58 -8.03 33.74
N LYS A 139 24.42 -7.34 33.81
CA LYS A 139 23.84 -6.63 32.67
C LYS A 139 23.76 -5.13 32.92
N GLN A 140 24.17 -4.35 31.93
CA GLN A 140 23.92 -2.92 31.84
C GLN A 140 22.89 -2.61 30.81
N PHE A 141 22.05 -1.61 31.05
CA PHE A 141 20.93 -1.25 30.18
C PHE A 141 21.05 0.20 29.74
N PHE A 142 20.83 0.43 28.50
CA PHE A 142 20.61 1.75 27.93
C PHE A 142 19.30 1.74 27.15
N ARG A 143 18.47 2.76 27.30
CA ARG A 143 17.19 2.86 26.62
C ARG A 143 17.01 4.25 26.05
N ILE A 144 16.52 4.32 24.81
CA ILE A 144 16.29 5.56 24.10
C ILE A 144 14.89 5.57 23.45
N PRO A 145 14.14 6.70 23.54
CA PRO A 145 12.88 6.87 22.83
C PRO A 145 13.11 7.00 21.32
N VAL A 146 12.28 6.33 20.54
CA VAL A 146 12.28 6.41 19.07
C VAL A 146 10.83 6.58 18.61
N ALA A 147 10.53 7.73 18.01
CA ALA A 147 9.28 7.97 17.31
C ALA A 147 9.42 7.47 15.87
N VAL A 148 8.62 6.47 15.50
CA VAL A 148 8.52 5.96 14.13
C VAL A 148 7.32 6.62 13.47
N SER A 149 7.54 7.33 12.36
CA SER A 149 6.48 7.88 11.53
C SER A 149 6.13 6.93 10.40
N GLU A 150 4.83 6.78 10.11
CA GLU A 150 4.41 6.00 8.94
C GLU A 150 4.80 6.70 7.65
N VAL A 151 5.29 5.91 6.73
CA VAL A 151 5.73 6.38 5.40
C VAL A 151 4.63 6.19 4.36
N PHE A 152 3.65 5.31 4.64
CA PHE A 152 2.71 4.82 3.63
C PHE A 152 1.43 5.64 3.52
N ASP A 153 1.44 6.87 3.95
CA ASP A 153 0.34 7.80 3.75
C ASP A 153 0.39 8.36 2.32
N GLY A 154 -0.32 7.72 1.40
CA GLY A 154 -0.39 8.09 -0.02
C GLY A 154 0.77 7.57 -0.87
N GLY A 155 0.97 8.15 -2.06
CA GLY A 155 2.04 7.81 -2.97
C GLY A 155 1.61 6.98 -4.19
N TRP A 156 2.57 6.54 -4.98
CA TRP A 156 2.33 5.74 -6.18
C TRP A 156 2.76 4.30 -5.97
N MET A 157 1.82 3.38 -6.03
CA MET A 157 2.05 1.94 -5.90
C MET A 157 2.49 1.34 -7.23
N VAL A 158 3.47 0.45 -7.17
CA VAL A 158 3.99 -0.31 -8.31
C VAL A 158 3.97 -1.78 -7.95
N PHE A 159 3.15 -2.56 -8.64
CA PHE A 159 2.99 -3.99 -8.40
C PHE A 159 3.70 -4.79 -9.48
N TYR A 160 4.68 -5.60 -9.09
CA TYR A 160 5.61 -6.25 -10.01
C TYR A 160 5.86 -7.71 -9.66
N GLU A 161 6.18 -8.51 -10.69
CA GLU A 161 6.74 -9.84 -10.52
C GLU A 161 8.23 -9.72 -10.20
N ARG A 162 8.69 -10.42 -9.19
CA ARG A 162 10.07 -10.38 -8.72
C ARG A 162 11.02 -11.03 -9.74
N ALA A 163 12.13 -10.36 -10.03
CA ALA A 163 13.18 -10.89 -10.89
C ALA A 163 13.94 -12.06 -10.26
N ASP A 164 14.25 -11.95 -8.97
CA ASP A 164 14.99 -12.96 -8.20
C ASP A 164 14.14 -14.17 -7.78
N ARG A 165 12.80 -14.07 -7.88
CA ARG A 165 11.87 -15.14 -7.50
C ARG A 165 10.66 -15.17 -8.44
N PRO A 166 10.81 -15.68 -9.68
CA PRO A 166 9.71 -15.77 -10.65
C PRO A 166 8.50 -16.54 -10.09
N GLY A 167 7.29 -16.08 -10.43
CA GLY A 167 6.04 -16.60 -9.87
C GLY A 167 5.69 -16.05 -8.49
N TYR A 168 6.44 -15.05 -8.02
CA TYR A 168 6.11 -14.27 -6.82
C TYR A 168 6.08 -12.77 -7.15
N SER A 169 5.21 -12.07 -6.47
CA SER A 169 4.97 -10.63 -6.65
C SER A 169 5.39 -9.84 -5.41
N ASP A 170 5.70 -8.58 -5.61
CA ASP A 170 5.95 -7.64 -4.53
C ASP A 170 5.46 -6.23 -4.88
N LEU A 171 5.45 -5.34 -3.91
CA LEU A 171 4.99 -3.97 -4.02
C LEU A 171 6.16 -2.99 -3.84
N ALA A 172 6.22 -1.97 -4.70
CA ALA A 172 7.01 -0.78 -4.46
C ALA A 172 6.09 0.42 -4.23
N LEU A 173 6.60 1.42 -3.53
CA LEU A 173 5.89 2.67 -3.25
C LEU A 173 6.83 3.85 -3.48
N ILE A 174 6.35 4.85 -4.23
CA ILE A 174 7.13 5.99 -4.69
C ILE A 174 6.52 7.28 -4.16
N TYR A 175 7.38 8.12 -3.61
CA TYR A 175 7.07 9.44 -3.09
C TYR A 175 7.97 10.49 -3.71
N ASN A 176 7.37 11.46 -4.35
CA ASN A 176 7.99 12.69 -4.76
C ASN A 176 6.95 13.80 -4.80
N ASP A 177 7.34 15.00 -5.11
CA ASP A 177 6.45 16.19 -5.18
C ASP A 177 5.39 16.11 -6.30
N TRP A 178 5.53 15.15 -7.24
CA TRP A 178 4.50 14.87 -8.26
C TRP A 178 3.44 13.88 -7.79
N THR A 179 3.76 13.04 -6.83
CA THR A 179 2.86 11.97 -6.35
C THR A 179 2.19 12.30 -5.02
N LYS A 180 2.76 13.22 -4.24
CA LYS A 180 2.24 13.62 -2.94
C LYS A 180 2.45 15.10 -2.67
N LEU A 181 1.43 15.76 -2.08
CA LEU A 181 1.53 17.18 -1.66
C LEU A 181 2.47 17.35 -0.47
N ASN A 182 3.06 18.55 -0.41
CA ASN A 182 3.87 19.01 0.73
C ASN A 182 5.09 18.11 1.05
N VAL A 183 5.55 17.33 0.10
CA VAL A 183 6.81 16.62 0.21
C VAL A 183 7.90 17.34 -0.57
N ASN A 184 9.10 17.40 0.01
CA ASN A 184 10.30 17.99 -0.59
C ASN A 184 11.42 16.95 -0.71
N TYR A 185 11.04 15.67 -0.71
CA TYR A 185 11.96 14.55 -0.83
C TYR A 185 11.50 13.63 -1.95
N ASN A 186 12.48 12.93 -2.54
CA ASN A 186 12.27 11.85 -3.48
C ASN A 186 12.70 10.55 -2.80
N ARG A 187 11.75 9.65 -2.55
CA ARG A 187 11.99 8.35 -1.92
C ARG A 187 11.21 7.27 -2.64
N TYR A 188 11.79 6.09 -2.72
CA TYR A 188 11.08 4.90 -3.14
C TYR A 188 11.48 3.70 -2.29
N TYR A 189 10.54 2.80 -2.13
CA TYR A 189 10.70 1.58 -1.35
C TYR A 189 10.30 0.40 -2.23
N THR A 190 11.09 -0.67 -2.21
CA THR A 190 10.84 -1.90 -2.97
C THR A 190 10.73 -3.09 -2.03
N ASN A 191 10.19 -4.22 -2.52
CA ASN A 191 10.00 -5.43 -1.72
C ASN A 191 9.20 -5.20 -0.43
N LEU A 192 8.23 -4.29 -0.47
CA LEU A 192 7.49 -3.86 0.72
C LEU A 192 6.63 -4.96 1.30
N TYR A 193 6.02 -5.79 0.45
CA TYR A 193 5.19 -6.88 0.94
C TYR A 193 6.05 -7.92 1.66
N GLU A 194 7.16 -8.36 1.06
CA GLU A 194 8.09 -9.30 1.72
C GLU A 194 8.68 -8.71 2.99
N THR A 195 9.17 -7.47 2.94
CA THR A 195 9.80 -6.81 4.09
C THR A 195 8.86 -6.74 5.29
N THR A 196 7.56 -6.55 5.03
CA THR A 196 6.56 -6.43 6.09
C THR A 196 6.02 -7.78 6.55
N ASN A 197 5.82 -8.73 5.63
CA ASN A 197 5.12 -9.99 5.90
C ASN A 197 6.03 -11.22 5.96
N GLY A 198 7.33 -11.06 5.71
CA GLY A 198 8.37 -12.09 5.82
C GLY A 198 8.58 -12.93 4.56
N GLU A 199 7.66 -12.87 3.58
CA GLU A 199 7.77 -13.56 2.29
C GLU A 199 7.03 -12.77 1.20
N PRO A 200 7.48 -12.84 -0.07
CA PRO A 200 6.78 -12.20 -1.16
C PRO A 200 5.45 -12.89 -1.47
N LEU A 201 4.53 -12.18 -2.13
CA LEU A 201 3.21 -12.67 -2.46
C LEU A 201 3.27 -13.70 -3.60
N GLN A 202 2.72 -14.88 -3.40
CA GLN A 202 2.69 -15.94 -4.41
C GLN A 202 1.79 -15.56 -5.60
N GLY A 203 2.24 -15.92 -6.81
CA GLY A 203 1.53 -15.72 -8.09
C GLY A 203 2.06 -14.53 -8.89
N HIS A 204 1.66 -14.48 -10.18
CA HIS A 204 1.97 -13.36 -11.07
C HIS A 204 1.03 -12.18 -10.77
N PRO A 205 1.52 -10.93 -10.75
CA PRO A 205 0.69 -9.79 -10.40
C PRO A 205 -0.37 -9.53 -11.47
N ILE A 206 -1.61 -9.23 -11.04
CA ILE A 206 -2.72 -8.83 -11.89
C ILE A 206 -3.06 -7.36 -11.66
N ARG A 207 -3.41 -7.03 -10.41
CA ARG A 207 -3.84 -5.68 -10.04
C ARG A 207 -3.43 -5.34 -8.61
N CYS A 208 -3.07 -4.08 -8.40
CA CYS A 208 -3.07 -3.44 -7.09
C CYS A 208 -4.10 -2.32 -7.07
N PHE A 209 -4.78 -2.15 -5.94
CA PHE A 209 -5.88 -1.21 -5.85
C PHE A 209 -6.08 -0.71 -4.42
N ASP A 210 -6.25 0.60 -4.27
CA ASP A 210 -6.58 1.21 -2.97
C ASP A 210 -8.09 1.17 -2.72
N ILE A 211 -8.51 0.43 -1.69
CA ILE A 211 -9.92 0.25 -1.31
C ILE A 211 -10.25 1.25 -0.22
N ALA A 212 -10.55 2.48 -0.63
CA ALA A 212 -10.98 3.54 0.27
C ALA A 212 -12.46 3.37 0.65
N VAL A 213 -12.72 2.87 1.84
CA VAL A 213 -14.08 2.63 2.38
C VAL A 213 -14.43 3.56 3.55
N SER A 214 -13.46 4.27 4.09
CA SER A 214 -13.63 5.11 5.29
C SER A 214 -12.82 6.39 5.21
N LEU A 215 -13.28 7.45 5.89
CA LEU A 215 -12.52 8.68 6.15
C LEU A 215 -11.55 8.53 7.34
N THR A 216 -11.67 7.46 8.10
CA THR A 216 -10.79 7.23 9.23
C THR A 216 -9.53 6.52 8.77
N ALA A 217 -8.38 7.15 8.96
CA ALA A 217 -7.09 6.55 8.65
C ALA A 217 -6.92 5.17 9.34
N GLY A 218 -6.37 4.21 8.62
CA GLY A 218 -6.18 2.84 9.09
C GLY A 218 -7.40 1.92 8.93
N ASN A 219 -8.53 2.41 8.43
CA ASN A 219 -9.72 1.60 8.13
C ASN A 219 -9.80 1.15 6.66
N ASN A 220 -8.89 1.61 5.83
CA ASN A 220 -8.82 1.27 4.41
C ASN A 220 -7.79 0.15 4.17
N TYR A 221 -7.83 -0.42 2.98
CA TYR A 221 -6.94 -1.48 2.58
C TYR A 221 -6.39 -1.21 1.19
N VAL A 222 -5.21 -1.77 0.93
CA VAL A 222 -4.72 -1.99 -0.42
C VAL A 222 -4.97 -3.46 -0.79
N GLY A 223 -5.71 -3.68 -1.86
CA GLY A 223 -5.90 -5.01 -2.43
C GLY A 223 -4.76 -5.36 -3.38
N LEU A 224 -4.12 -6.51 -3.18
CA LEU A 224 -3.10 -7.06 -4.05
C LEU A 224 -3.60 -8.38 -4.63
N CYS A 225 -3.86 -8.39 -5.94
CA CYS A 225 -4.40 -9.53 -6.66
C CYS A 225 -3.33 -10.14 -7.56
N THR A 226 -3.09 -11.43 -7.40
CA THR A 226 -2.27 -12.25 -8.29
C THR A 226 -3.14 -13.31 -8.98
N ASP A 227 -2.60 -14.04 -9.96
CA ASP A 227 -3.28 -15.18 -10.57
C ASP A 227 -3.46 -16.37 -9.62
N TYR A 228 -2.87 -16.28 -8.43
CA TYR A 228 -2.96 -17.30 -7.38
C TYR A 228 -3.85 -16.89 -6.20
N THR A 229 -3.86 -15.59 -5.81
CA THR A 229 -4.56 -15.14 -4.61
C THR A 229 -4.98 -13.67 -4.67
N LEU A 230 -5.82 -13.25 -3.72
CA LEU A 230 -6.12 -11.87 -3.38
C LEU A 230 -5.83 -11.69 -1.88
N VAL A 231 -5.06 -10.68 -1.54
CA VAL A 231 -4.82 -10.27 -0.15
C VAL A 231 -5.18 -8.80 0.04
N GLY A 232 -5.63 -8.46 1.24
CA GLY A 232 -5.78 -7.08 1.68
C GLY A 232 -4.66 -6.74 2.65
N VAL A 233 -3.92 -5.68 2.38
CA VAL A 233 -2.91 -5.16 3.30
C VAL A 233 -3.38 -3.87 3.94
N SER A 234 -2.90 -3.59 5.15
CA SER A 234 -3.24 -2.35 5.86
C SER A 234 -2.76 -1.13 5.08
N GLU A 235 -3.56 -0.06 5.11
CA GLU A 235 -3.25 1.18 4.42
C GLU A 235 -1.93 1.79 4.90
N ASN A 236 -1.69 1.79 6.20
CA ASN A 236 -0.55 2.49 6.80
C ASN A 236 0.69 1.63 7.00
N GLY A 237 0.58 0.31 6.86
CA GLY A 237 1.63 -0.60 7.25
C GLY A 237 2.00 -1.67 6.23
N ILE A 238 1.18 -1.90 5.22
CA ILE A 238 1.34 -3.01 4.25
C ILE A 238 1.33 -4.40 4.93
N GLU A 239 0.96 -4.47 6.22
CA GLU A 239 0.74 -5.75 6.89
C GLU A 239 -0.48 -6.45 6.30
N LYS A 240 -0.37 -7.75 6.06
CA LYS A 240 -1.49 -8.57 5.60
C LYS A 240 -2.60 -8.61 6.64
N ALA A 241 -3.72 -7.97 6.33
CA ALA A 241 -4.92 -7.88 7.16
C ALA A 241 -6.00 -8.88 6.73
N LEU A 242 -6.07 -9.21 5.43
CA LEU A 242 -7.05 -10.11 4.86
C LEU A 242 -6.38 -11.15 3.97
N ASP A 243 -6.65 -12.41 4.24
CA ASP A 243 -6.39 -13.53 3.32
C ASP A 243 -7.53 -13.69 2.32
N PHE A 244 -7.30 -14.41 1.23
CA PHE A 244 -8.30 -14.68 0.19
C PHE A 244 -9.67 -15.08 0.77
N ASN A 245 -9.69 -16.06 1.68
CA ASN A 245 -10.95 -16.55 2.26
C ASN A 245 -11.70 -15.48 3.07
N ASN A 246 -11.00 -14.55 3.66
CA ASN A 246 -11.59 -13.48 4.49
C ASN A 246 -12.33 -12.42 3.67
N PHE A 247 -12.09 -12.38 2.35
CA PHE A 247 -12.84 -11.52 1.46
C PHE A 247 -14.28 -12.00 1.21
N PHE A 248 -14.63 -13.24 1.53
CA PHE A 248 -15.91 -13.86 1.18
C PHE A 248 -16.76 -14.19 2.41
N HIS A 249 -18.09 -14.17 2.24
CA HIS A 249 -18.99 -14.84 3.17
C HIS A 249 -18.88 -16.37 3.03
N GLN A 250 -18.70 -16.85 1.80
CA GLN A 250 -18.40 -18.24 1.48
C GLN A 250 -17.33 -18.25 0.39
N ALA A 251 -16.13 -18.65 0.76
CA ALA A 251 -15.02 -18.68 -0.16
C ALA A 251 -15.26 -19.68 -1.31
N PRO A 252 -14.85 -19.36 -2.54
CA PRO A 252 -14.90 -20.30 -3.66
C PRO A 252 -13.96 -21.49 -3.42
N ALA A 253 -14.31 -22.64 -3.99
CA ALA A 253 -13.51 -23.85 -3.84
C ALA A 253 -12.14 -23.77 -4.51
N ARG A 254 -11.98 -22.87 -5.49
CA ARG A 254 -10.74 -22.68 -6.25
C ARG A 254 -10.36 -21.21 -6.26
N MET A 255 -9.08 -20.93 -5.96
CA MET A 255 -8.46 -19.63 -6.19
C MET A 255 -7.86 -19.62 -7.60
N ALA A 256 -8.40 -18.82 -8.48
CA ALA A 256 -7.92 -18.58 -9.84
C ALA A 256 -8.38 -17.17 -10.28
N PRO A 257 -7.91 -16.10 -9.62
CA PRO A 257 -8.26 -14.75 -9.98
C PRO A 257 -7.75 -14.42 -11.38
N THR A 258 -8.56 -13.72 -12.16
CA THR A 258 -8.18 -13.19 -13.48
C THR A 258 -8.32 -11.68 -13.54
N TRP A 259 -9.09 -11.09 -12.62
CA TRP A 259 -9.29 -9.66 -12.51
C TRP A 259 -9.72 -9.25 -11.11
N TYR A 260 -9.26 -8.10 -10.69
CA TYR A 260 -9.72 -7.43 -9.47
C TYR A 260 -9.82 -5.93 -9.72
N GLY A 261 -10.94 -5.33 -9.35
CA GLY A 261 -11.19 -3.92 -9.59
C GLY A 261 -12.28 -3.35 -8.72
N GLN A 262 -12.63 -2.10 -8.95
CA GLN A 262 -13.70 -1.41 -8.27
C GLN A 262 -14.66 -0.80 -9.29
N HIS A 263 -15.93 -0.72 -8.94
CA HIS A 263 -16.93 0.05 -9.63
C HIS A 263 -17.48 1.13 -8.70
N GLY A 264 -17.44 2.36 -9.15
CA GLY A 264 -17.78 3.52 -8.31
C GLY A 264 -16.56 4.07 -7.54
N SER A 265 -16.61 5.34 -7.15
CA SER A 265 -15.56 5.96 -6.34
C SER A 265 -15.90 5.85 -4.86
N GLY A 266 -15.34 4.89 -4.16
CA GLY A 266 -15.60 4.53 -2.76
C GLY A 266 -16.04 5.68 -1.85
N VAL A 267 -15.23 6.69 -1.76
CA VAL A 267 -15.41 7.82 -0.85
C VAL A 267 -16.52 8.80 -1.28
N MET A 268 -16.87 8.83 -2.57
CA MET A 268 -17.61 9.96 -3.14
C MET A 268 -19.02 9.65 -3.60
N SER A 269 -19.32 8.38 -3.90
CA SER A 269 -20.62 8.00 -4.47
C SER A 269 -21.64 7.50 -3.44
N GLY A 270 -21.24 7.35 -2.19
CA GLY A 270 -22.07 6.72 -1.15
C GLY A 270 -22.22 5.20 -1.33
N GLN A 271 -21.98 4.67 -2.51
CA GLN A 271 -21.98 3.21 -2.79
C GLN A 271 -20.88 2.87 -3.80
N SER A 272 -20.16 1.80 -3.54
CA SER A 272 -19.15 1.23 -4.42
C SER A 272 -19.19 -0.27 -4.36
N SER A 273 -18.66 -0.91 -5.38
CA SER A 273 -18.50 -2.36 -5.42
C SER A 273 -17.06 -2.74 -5.72
N GLU A 274 -16.48 -3.58 -4.89
CA GLU A 274 -15.32 -4.38 -5.29
C GLU A 274 -15.80 -5.46 -6.24
N VAL A 275 -14.99 -5.76 -7.24
CA VAL A 275 -15.27 -6.75 -8.27
C VAL A 275 -14.10 -7.70 -8.36
N LEU A 276 -14.36 -8.99 -8.22
CA LEU A 276 -13.37 -10.04 -8.45
C LEU A 276 -13.92 -11.00 -9.52
N ILE A 277 -13.12 -11.25 -10.56
CA ILE A 277 -13.37 -12.36 -11.48
C ILE A 277 -12.42 -13.48 -11.08
N ASN A 278 -12.99 -14.58 -10.59
CA ASN A 278 -12.25 -15.75 -10.11
C ASN A 278 -12.84 -17.00 -10.74
N ASP A 279 -12.02 -17.80 -11.42
CA ASP A 279 -12.44 -19.02 -12.11
C ASP A 279 -13.64 -18.78 -13.04
N ASN A 280 -13.58 -17.71 -13.83
CA ASN A 280 -14.65 -17.22 -14.72
C ASN A 280 -16.00 -16.91 -14.03
N GLN A 281 -16.00 -16.67 -12.73
CA GLN A 281 -17.16 -16.26 -11.96
C GLN A 281 -16.96 -14.85 -11.41
N ILE A 282 -18.04 -14.07 -11.33
CA ILE A 282 -18.01 -12.68 -10.88
C ILE A 282 -18.50 -12.62 -9.44
N TYR A 283 -17.64 -12.12 -8.57
CA TYR A 283 -17.95 -11.83 -7.18
C TYR A 283 -17.98 -10.32 -6.97
N THR A 284 -18.96 -9.83 -6.24
CA THR A 284 -19.03 -8.41 -5.91
C THR A 284 -19.24 -8.24 -4.41
N ASN A 285 -18.63 -7.19 -3.89
CA ASN A 285 -18.84 -6.71 -2.55
C ASN A 285 -19.28 -5.26 -2.63
N THR A 286 -20.57 -5.00 -2.40
CA THR A 286 -21.11 -3.64 -2.41
C THR A 286 -21.08 -3.09 -0.99
N TYR A 287 -20.51 -1.92 -0.82
CA TYR A 287 -20.42 -1.23 0.46
C TYR A 287 -20.87 0.23 0.32
N THR A 288 -21.36 0.76 1.42
CA THR A 288 -21.61 2.19 1.56
C THR A 288 -20.45 2.80 2.33
N TYR A 289 -19.96 3.91 1.83
CA TYR A 289 -18.91 4.66 2.50
C TYR A 289 -19.32 5.04 3.94
N SER A 290 -18.43 4.81 4.89
CA SER A 290 -18.60 5.19 6.29
C SER A 290 -17.53 6.16 6.74
N ALA A 291 -17.93 7.17 7.51
CA ALA A 291 -16.96 8.10 8.08
C ALA A 291 -16.08 7.48 9.19
N THR A 292 -16.54 6.41 9.82
CA THR A 292 -15.92 5.86 11.04
C THR A 292 -15.65 4.36 11.01
N GLU A 293 -16.30 3.61 10.11
CA GLU A 293 -16.18 2.16 10.04
C GLU A 293 -15.32 1.77 8.83
N GLY A 294 -14.50 0.74 8.99
CA GLY A 294 -13.78 0.10 7.90
C GLY A 294 -14.66 -0.81 7.05
N ARG A 295 -14.03 -1.67 6.28
CA ARG A 295 -14.71 -2.68 5.45
C ARG A 295 -15.49 -3.65 6.34
N ASN A 296 -16.82 -3.54 6.32
CA ASN A 296 -17.75 -4.33 7.12
C ASN A 296 -18.52 -5.38 6.30
N THR A 297 -18.24 -5.47 4.99
CA THR A 297 -18.91 -6.38 4.06
C THR A 297 -17.92 -7.29 3.35
N ARG A 298 -18.40 -8.36 2.73
CA ARG A 298 -17.59 -9.37 2.04
C ARG A 298 -18.20 -9.71 0.70
N PHE A 299 -17.43 -10.34 -0.17
CA PHE A 299 -17.96 -10.87 -1.43
C PHE A 299 -19.13 -11.83 -1.14
N SER A 300 -20.22 -11.59 -1.86
CA SER A 300 -21.40 -12.46 -1.87
C SER A 300 -21.17 -13.73 -2.70
N VAL A 301 -22.21 -14.52 -2.89
CA VAL A 301 -22.22 -15.60 -3.89
C VAL A 301 -21.97 -15.02 -5.30
N PRO A 302 -21.39 -15.83 -6.23
CA PRO A 302 -21.12 -15.33 -7.56
C PRO A 302 -22.38 -14.86 -8.26
N LYS A 303 -22.26 -13.82 -9.10
CA LYS A 303 -23.35 -13.33 -9.92
C LYS A 303 -23.77 -14.41 -10.91
N PHE A 304 -25.06 -14.69 -10.92
CA PHE A 304 -25.63 -15.63 -11.87
C PHE A 304 -25.81 -14.96 -13.25
N ALA A 305 -25.36 -15.63 -14.28
CA ALA A 305 -25.62 -15.21 -15.65
C ALA A 305 -25.97 -16.42 -16.53
N ARG A 306 -27.20 -16.47 -17.01
CA ARG A 306 -27.57 -17.47 -17.97
C ARG A 306 -26.91 -17.19 -19.31
N GLY A 307 -26.19 -18.18 -19.85
CA GLY A 307 -25.55 -18.08 -21.15
C GLY A 307 -24.37 -17.09 -21.20
N ILE A 308 -23.62 -16.93 -20.11
CA ILE A 308 -22.34 -16.23 -20.13
C ILE A 308 -21.23 -17.17 -20.61
N GLY A 309 -20.34 -16.63 -21.45
CA GLY A 309 -19.15 -17.33 -21.92
C GLY A 309 -17.91 -16.99 -21.09
N GLN A 310 -16.76 -16.89 -21.74
CA GLN A 310 -15.52 -16.47 -21.11
C GLN A 310 -15.54 -14.97 -20.83
N LEU A 311 -15.29 -14.58 -19.60
CA LEU A 311 -15.20 -13.18 -19.21
C LEU A 311 -13.83 -12.59 -19.60
N ALA A 312 -13.84 -11.33 -20.02
CA ALA A 312 -12.62 -10.54 -20.07
C ALA A 312 -12.07 -10.29 -18.66
N ALA A 313 -10.76 -10.14 -18.55
CA ALA A 313 -10.09 -9.64 -17.35
C ALA A 313 -10.31 -8.11 -17.23
N TRP A 314 -11.56 -7.71 -16.99
CA TRP A 314 -11.97 -6.32 -16.97
C TRP A 314 -13.35 -6.11 -16.34
N ASN A 315 -13.54 -4.99 -15.71
CA ASN A 315 -14.85 -4.37 -15.44
C ASN A 315 -14.76 -2.86 -15.69
N ALA A 316 -15.87 -2.20 -15.96
CA ALA A 316 -15.88 -0.74 -16.02
C ALA A 316 -15.58 -0.16 -14.62
N GLU A 317 -14.46 0.51 -14.51
CA GLU A 317 -13.97 1.17 -13.27
C GLU A 317 -14.40 2.63 -13.23
N ILE A 318 -15.69 2.89 -13.26
CA ILE A 318 -16.14 4.25 -13.44
C ILE A 318 -16.41 4.87 -12.08
N PRO A 319 -15.72 5.96 -11.76
CA PRO A 319 -16.05 6.72 -10.55
C PRO A 319 -17.44 7.35 -10.68
N ASN A 320 -18.24 7.19 -9.64
CA ASN A 320 -19.46 7.96 -9.42
C ASN A 320 -20.66 7.64 -10.33
N THR A 321 -20.97 6.36 -10.58
CA THR A 321 -22.25 6.03 -11.20
C THR A 321 -23.18 5.35 -10.22
N LEU A 322 -24.44 5.79 -10.20
CA LEU A 322 -25.53 5.16 -9.46
C LEU A 322 -26.35 4.20 -10.33
N ASN A 323 -26.00 4.07 -11.63
CA ASN A 323 -26.85 3.40 -12.58
C ASN A 323 -26.58 1.90 -12.69
N TYR A 324 -25.35 1.49 -12.39
CA TYR A 324 -24.91 0.10 -12.44
C TYR A 324 -24.20 -0.29 -11.15
N GLY A 325 -24.28 -1.55 -10.78
CA GLY A 325 -23.43 -2.13 -9.74
C GLY A 325 -22.13 -2.69 -10.30
N ILE A 326 -22.13 -3.08 -11.59
CA ILE A 326 -20.98 -3.59 -12.33
C ILE A 326 -21.31 -3.65 -13.83
N VAL A 327 -20.32 -3.43 -14.66
CA VAL A 327 -20.34 -3.73 -16.10
C VAL A 327 -19.13 -4.62 -16.44
N VAL A 328 -19.35 -5.72 -17.15
CA VAL A 328 -18.33 -6.69 -17.56
C VAL A 328 -18.46 -7.00 -19.05
N TYR A 329 -17.44 -7.63 -19.61
CA TYR A 329 -17.43 -8.03 -21.03
C TYR A 329 -17.36 -9.55 -21.17
N ASP A 330 -18.28 -10.11 -21.97
CA ASP A 330 -18.32 -11.51 -22.37
C ASP A 330 -17.55 -11.69 -23.68
N GLN A 331 -16.37 -12.28 -23.61
CA GLN A 331 -15.47 -12.51 -24.74
C GLN A 331 -16.03 -13.51 -25.76
N THR A 332 -16.82 -14.50 -25.29
CA THR A 332 -17.36 -15.54 -26.16
C THR A 332 -18.47 -15.02 -27.05
N TYR A 333 -19.36 -14.21 -26.47
CA TYR A 333 -20.52 -13.66 -27.19
C TYR A 333 -20.32 -12.20 -27.62
N HIS A 334 -19.13 -11.65 -27.38
CA HIS A 334 -18.73 -10.30 -27.81
C HIS A 334 -19.72 -9.21 -27.38
N ARG A 335 -20.07 -9.19 -26.08
CA ARG A 335 -21.09 -8.30 -25.56
C ARG A 335 -20.81 -7.82 -24.15
N PHE A 336 -21.28 -6.63 -23.82
CA PHE A 336 -21.31 -6.13 -22.46
C PHE A 336 -22.53 -6.66 -21.70
N ARG A 337 -22.35 -6.85 -20.40
CA ARG A 337 -23.40 -7.24 -19.45
C ARG A 337 -23.28 -6.36 -18.21
N TYR A 338 -24.39 -6.11 -17.55
CA TYR A 338 -24.39 -5.35 -16.32
C TYR A 338 -25.15 -6.08 -15.20
N ALA A 339 -24.93 -5.67 -13.94
CA ALA A 339 -25.81 -5.97 -12.82
C ALA A 339 -26.05 -4.70 -12.01
N ALA A 340 -27.27 -4.51 -11.52
CA ALA A 340 -27.54 -3.48 -10.53
C ALA A 340 -26.81 -3.78 -9.19
N TYR A 341 -26.62 -2.79 -8.34
CA TYR A 341 -25.88 -2.93 -7.08
C TYR A 341 -26.30 -4.14 -6.23
N ASN A 342 -27.59 -4.33 -6.05
CA ASN A 342 -28.12 -5.42 -5.23
C ASN A 342 -28.64 -6.62 -6.04
N SER A 343 -28.39 -6.65 -7.36
CA SER A 343 -28.81 -7.77 -8.22
C SER A 343 -27.84 -8.94 -8.08
N ALA A 344 -28.38 -10.14 -7.97
CA ALA A 344 -27.60 -11.37 -8.09
C ALA A 344 -27.41 -11.81 -9.56
N GLN A 345 -28.02 -11.10 -10.52
CA GLN A 345 -28.05 -11.49 -11.92
C GLN A 345 -27.33 -10.47 -12.81
N LEU A 346 -26.65 -10.97 -13.84
CA LEU A 346 -26.20 -10.17 -14.96
C LEU A 346 -27.33 -10.08 -16.01
N GLU A 347 -27.57 -8.86 -16.46
CA GLU A 347 -28.63 -8.50 -17.39
C GLU A 347 -28.06 -7.99 -18.72
N GLU A 348 -28.91 -7.93 -19.73
CA GLU A 348 -28.62 -7.35 -21.03
C GLU A 348 -29.00 -5.88 -21.06
N PHE A 349 -28.21 -5.06 -21.72
CA PHE A 349 -28.57 -3.68 -22.00
C PHE A 349 -29.73 -3.61 -22.98
N ALA A 350 -30.45 -2.48 -23.01
CA ALA A 350 -31.47 -2.21 -24.02
C ALA A 350 -30.87 -2.31 -25.44
N GLU A 351 -31.73 -2.61 -26.42
CA GLU A 351 -31.36 -2.61 -27.81
C GLU A 351 -30.75 -1.25 -28.20
N GLN A 352 -29.58 -1.29 -28.82
CA GLN A 352 -28.86 -0.06 -29.16
C GLN A 352 -29.43 0.54 -30.46
N SER A 353 -29.43 1.88 -30.53
CA SER A 353 -29.84 2.63 -31.69
C SER A 353 -28.94 2.33 -32.89
N PRO A 354 -29.49 2.26 -34.14
CA PRO A 354 -28.67 2.23 -35.32
C PRO A 354 -27.72 3.42 -35.48
N SER A 355 -27.92 4.51 -34.73
CA SER A 355 -27.04 5.68 -34.71
C SER A 355 -25.89 5.56 -33.68
N ALA A 356 -25.87 4.53 -32.84
CA ALA A 356 -24.73 4.24 -31.99
C ALA A 356 -23.50 3.89 -32.84
N ALA A 357 -22.33 4.28 -32.40
CA ALA A 357 -21.09 4.01 -33.14
C ALA A 357 -20.78 2.50 -33.22
N PHE A 358 -21.23 1.74 -32.26
CA PHE A 358 -21.21 0.27 -32.24
C PHE A 358 -22.27 -0.26 -31.25
N ASP A 359 -22.71 -1.51 -31.50
CA ASP A 359 -23.67 -2.17 -30.63
C ASP A 359 -22.95 -2.85 -29.45
N ILE A 360 -23.19 -2.39 -28.21
CA ILE A 360 -22.62 -2.97 -27.03
C ILE A 360 -23.14 -4.37 -26.67
N ASN A 361 -24.33 -4.73 -27.21
CA ASN A 361 -24.91 -6.06 -27.05
C ASN A 361 -24.36 -7.09 -28.07
N ASN A 362 -23.67 -6.62 -29.14
CA ASN A 362 -23.04 -7.45 -30.14
C ASN A 362 -21.92 -6.68 -30.84
N THR A 363 -20.78 -6.54 -30.18
CA THR A 363 -19.66 -5.81 -30.78
C THR A 363 -18.98 -6.56 -31.94
N GLY A 364 -19.09 -7.89 -31.97
CA GLY A 364 -18.37 -8.76 -32.88
C GLY A 364 -16.85 -8.74 -32.72
N MET A 365 -16.35 -8.26 -31.57
CA MET A 365 -14.91 -8.01 -31.28
C MET A 365 -14.48 -8.62 -29.98
N THR A 366 -13.19 -8.90 -29.82
CA THR A 366 -12.56 -9.32 -28.56
C THR A 366 -11.98 -8.11 -27.83
N LEU A 367 -12.24 -7.95 -26.56
CA LEU A 367 -11.63 -6.91 -25.73
C LEU A 367 -10.18 -7.30 -25.39
N LEU A 368 -9.22 -6.44 -25.71
CA LEU A 368 -7.79 -6.66 -25.46
C LEU A 368 -7.29 -5.85 -24.26
N MET A 369 -7.56 -4.55 -24.24
CA MET A 369 -7.14 -3.61 -23.21
C MET A 369 -8.22 -2.57 -22.99
N ALA A 370 -8.27 -2.02 -21.79
CA ALA A 370 -9.21 -0.96 -21.48
C ALA A 370 -8.68 -0.04 -20.38
N ASP A 371 -9.13 1.20 -20.44
CA ASP A 371 -8.89 2.20 -19.42
C ASP A 371 -10.01 3.25 -19.47
N TRP A 372 -10.25 3.97 -18.37
CA TRP A 372 -11.19 5.06 -18.36
C TRP A 372 -10.50 6.42 -18.54
N GLY A 373 -11.15 7.37 -19.14
CA GLY A 373 -10.52 8.65 -19.47
C GLY A 373 -11.51 9.79 -19.64
N ARG A 374 -11.14 10.79 -20.44
CA ARG A 374 -11.93 11.98 -20.68
C ARG A 374 -13.35 11.64 -21.09
N GLY A 375 -14.31 12.25 -20.41
CA GLY A 375 -15.73 12.17 -20.73
C GLY A 375 -16.38 13.54 -20.84
N THR A 376 -17.69 13.59 -20.62
CA THR A 376 -18.42 14.87 -20.59
C THR A 376 -18.40 15.47 -19.21
N SER A 377 -18.33 16.82 -19.14
CA SER A 377 -18.59 17.56 -17.92
C SER A 377 -20.11 17.73 -17.75
N GLN A 378 -20.66 17.21 -16.65
CA GLN A 378 -22.06 17.46 -16.28
C GLN A 378 -22.14 17.86 -14.81
N GLY A 379 -22.63 19.07 -14.56
CA GLY A 379 -22.84 19.58 -13.18
C GLY A 379 -21.54 19.66 -12.37
N VAL A 380 -21.51 19.00 -11.22
CA VAL A 380 -20.39 19.06 -10.28
C VAL A 380 -19.26 18.05 -10.55
N GLY A 381 -19.26 17.33 -11.68
CA GLY A 381 -18.21 16.35 -11.94
C GLY A 381 -18.05 15.97 -13.41
N LEU A 382 -16.82 15.56 -13.78
CA LEU A 382 -16.58 14.86 -15.03
C LEU A 382 -17.21 13.47 -14.95
N ARG A 383 -17.77 13.04 -16.08
CA ARG A 383 -18.25 11.67 -16.27
C ARG A 383 -17.35 10.99 -17.28
N PRO A 384 -16.39 10.18 -16.83
CA PRO A 384 -15.42 9.56 -17.71
C PRO A 384 -16.09 8.55 -18.64
N TYR A 385 -15.45 8.29 -19.77
CA TYR A 385 -15.80 7.21 -20.68
C TYR A 385 -14.82 6.06 -20.53
N ASP A 386 -15.25 4.86 -20.95
CA ASP A 386 -14.38 3.72 -21.14
C ASP A 386 -13.78 3.72 -22.54
N TYR A 387 -12.48 3.56 -22.61
CA TYR A 387 -11.67 3.45 -23.81
C TYR A 387 -11.17 2.03 -23.91
N LEU A 388 -11.54 1.36 -25.00
CA LEU A 388 -11.41 -0.08 -25.14
C LEU A 388 -10.65 -0.37 -26.44
N ILE A 389 -9.46 -0.96 -26.38
CA ILE A 389 -8.81 -1.52 -27.57
C ILE A 389 -9.40 -2.90 -27.81
N MET A 390 -10.07 -3.04 -28.95
CA MET A 390 -10.80 -4.23 -29.34
C MET A 390 -10.27 -4.80 -30.65
N ALA A 391 -10.36 -6.12 -30.83
CA ALA A 391 -9.91 -6.83 -32.01
C ALA A 391 -11.06 -7.49 -32.78
N LYS A 392 -11.09 -7.30 -34.10
CA LYS A 392 -11.91 -8.05 -35.02
C LYS A 392 -11.00 -8.81 -35.97
N GLY A 393 -10.72 -10.06 -35.66
CA GLY A 393 -9.65 -10.79 -36.31
C GLY A 393 -8.28 -10.12 -36.10
N GLN A 394 -7.63 -9.72 -37.19
CA GLN A 394 -6.35 -9.00 -37.13
C GLN A 394 -6.52 -7.48 -36.98
N GLU A 395 -7.70 -6.95 -37.20
CA GLU A 395 -7.97 -5.51 -37.12
C GLU A 395 -8.12 -5.06 -35.69
N ARG A 396 -7.62 -3.87 -35.38
CA ARG A 396 -7.69 -3.21 -34.05
C ARG A 396 -8.52 -1.95 -34.13
N TYR A 397 -9.34 -1.76 -33.14
CA TYR A 397 -10.23 -0.61 -32.99
C TYR A 397 -10.14 -0.02 -31.60
N LEU A 398 -10.16 1.29 -31.49
CA LEU A 398 -10.48 1.99 -30.28
C LEU A 398 -11.99 2.20 -30.24
N ALA A 399 -12.67 1.52 -29.32
CA ALA A 399 -14.06 1.76 -29.00
C ALA A 399 -14.18 2.68 -27.76
N VAL A 400 -15.12 3.61 -27.81
CA VAL A 400 -15.41 4.53 -26.72
C VAL A 400 -16.84 4.31 -26.26
N ALA A 401 -17.05 3.97 -25.00
CA ALA A 401 -18.36 3.71 -24.43
C ALA A 401 -18.64 4.59 -23.20
N ASN A 402 -19.89 4.99 -23.03
CA ASN A 402 -20.33 5.80 -21.90
C ASN A 402 -21.11 4.93 -20.91
N PHE A 403 -20.41 4.27 -20.00
CA PHE A 403 -21.07 3.58 -18.88
C PHE A 403 -21.24 4.48 -17.63
N SER A 404 -20.66 5.69 -17.61
CA SER A 404 -20.65 6.55 -16.43
C SER A 404 -21.93 7.36 -16.21
N SER A 405 -22.58 7.79 -17.28
CA SER A 405 -23.78 8.64 -17.23
C SER A 405 -25.00 8.01 -17.90
N SER A 406 -24.83 6.87 -18.53
CA SER A 406 -25.92 6.14 -19.19
C SER A 406 -26.69 5.26 -18.21
N TYR A 407 -27.94 4.99 -18.54
CA TYR A 407 -28.77 4.00 -17.86
C TYR A 407 -28.77 2.70 -18.67
N PRO A 408 -29.10 1.54 -18.05
CA PRO A 408 -29.24 0.27 -18.78
C PRO A 408 -30.26 0.34 -19.92
N THR A 409 -31.19 1.28 -19.84
CA THR A 409 -32.24 1.56 -20.83
C THR A 409 -31.80 2.50 -21.95
N ASP A 410 -30.60 3.09 -21.86
CA ASP A 410 -30.11 4.00 -22.90
C ASP A 410 -29.73 3.22 -24.16
N THR A 411 -29.99 3.83 -25.31
CA THR A 411 -29.85 3.19 -26.63
C THR A 411 -28.64 3.71 -27.40
N ASN A 412 -27.80 4.55 -26.80
CA ASN A 412 -26.62 5.15 -27.44
C ASN A 412 -25.42 5.17 -26.50
N ILE A 413 -25.02 4.00 -26.02
CA ILE A 413 -23.88 3.86 -25.09
C ILE A 413 -22.54 3.80 -25.83
N GLY A 414 -22.51 3.16 -27.01
CA GLY A 414 -21.34 3.14 -27.90
C GLY A 414 -21.17 4.47 -28.63
N LEU A 415 -20.17 5.28 -28.24
CA LEU A 415 -20.00 6.67 -28.69
C LEU A 415 -19.04 6.84 -29.86
N GLY A 416 -18.04 5.97 -29.97
CA GLY A 416 -17.01 6.08 -31.03
C GLY A 416 -16.40 4.72 -31.33
N LEU A 417 -16.02 4.53 -32.61
CA LEU A 417 -15.26 3.37 -33.07
C LEU A 417 -14.23 3.84 -34.07
N TYR A 418 -12.95 3.77 -33.70
CA TYR A 418 -11.84 4.32 -34.48
C TYR A 418 -10.91 3.20 -34.94
N PRO A 419 -10.74 2.96 -36.28
CA PRO A 419 -9.75 2.01 -36.76
C PRO A 419 -8.33 2.44 -36.40
N MET A 420 -7.50 1.49 -35.96
CA MET A 420 -6.16 1.78 -35.47
C MET A 420 -5.03 1.30 -36.37
N ASP A 421 -5.20 0.20 -37.13
CA ASP A 421 -4.10 -0.48 -37.84
C ASP A 421 -3.30 0.43 -38.77
N ALA A 422 -4.00 1.27 -39.56
CA ALA A 422 -3.34 2.19 -40.48
C ALA A 422 -2.71 3.42 -39.82
N LEU A 423 -3.11 3.73 -38.60
CA LEU A 423 -2.73 4.96 -37.87
C LEU A 423 -1.84 4.72 -36.68
N CYS A 424 -1.79 3.50 -36.14
CA CYS A 424 -1.14 3.16 -34.90
C CYS A 424 -0.05 2.11 -35.10
N PRO A 425 1.21 2.52 -35.32
CA PRO A 425 2.32 1.60 -35.51
C PRO A 425 2.45 0.61 -34.35
N GLY A 426 2.61 -0.69 -34.64
CA GLY A 426 2.80 -1.74 -33.65
C GLY A 426 1.60 -2.05 -32.75
N ILE A 427 0.40 -1.54 -33.06
CA ILE A 427 -0.80 -1.74 -32.22
C ILE A 427 -1.18 -3.21 -32.05
N GLY A 428 -0.86 -4.06 -33.04
CA GLY A 428 -1.11 -5.51 -32.99
C GLY A 428 -0.30 -6.21 -31.86
N GLU A 429 0.81 -5.62 -31.46
CA GLU A 429 1.74 -6.12 -30.44
C GLU A 429 1.70 -5.30 -29.14
N ALA A 430 0.80 -4.32 -29.06
CA ALA A 430 0.67 -3.49 -27.86
C ALA A 430 0.31 -4.33 -26.62
N THR A 431 1.01 -4.08 -25.53
CA THR A 431 0.87 -4.82 -24.26
C THR A 431 0.15 -4.03 -23.18
N THR A 432 0.06 -2.72 -23.33
CA THR A 432 -0.49 -1.81 -22.33
C THR A 432 -1.08 -0.57 -22.98
N MET A 433 -2.08 0.01 -22.33
CA MET A 433 -2.65 1.30 -22.73
C MET A 433 -3.00 2.16 -21.53
N ALA A 434 -3.03 3.47 -21.76
CA ALA A 434 -3.59 4.45 -20.84
C ALA A 434 -4.37 5.52 -21.62
N SER A 435 -5.55 5.90 -21.15
CA SER A 435 -6.34 6.96 -21.75
C SER A 435 -6.17 8.27 -21.01
N SER A 436 -6.07 9.38 -21.73
CA SER A 436 -5.97 10.71 -21.14
C SER A 436 -7.30 11.12 -20.50
N HIS A 437 -7.22 11.85 -19.38
CA HIS A 437 -8.36 12.49 -18.74
C HIS A 437 -8.53 13.94 -19.17
N VAL A 438 -7.48 14.55 -19.73
CA VAL A 438 -7.44 15.99 -20.08
C VAL A 438 -7.60 16.25 -21.57
N GLY A 439 -7.36 15.27 -22.45
CA GLY A 439 -7.45 15.41 -23.89
C GLY A 439 -7.98 14.16 -24.61
N SER A 440 -8.22 14.27 -25.92
CA SER A 440 -8.66 13.15 -26.77
C SER A 440 -7.48 12.27 -27.19
N PHE A 441 -6.69 11.82 -26.22
CA PHE A 441 -5.48 11.04 -26.44
C PHE A 441 -5.58 9.68 -25.75
N ILE A 442 -5.07 8.64 -26.40
CA ILE A 442 -4.68 7.40 -25.76
C ILE A 442 -3.18 7.15 -25.97
N TYR A 443 -2.57 6.52 -25.01
CA TYR A 443 -1.18 6.05 -25.07
C TYR A 443 -1.17 4.53 -25.10
N TYR A 444 -0.34 3.94 -25.93
CA TYR A 444 -0.14 2.49 -25.92
C TYR A 444 1.35 2.16 -26.01
N GLY A 445 1.75 1.12 -25.29
CA GLY A 445 3.13 0.63 -25.24
C GLY A 445 3.31 -0.59 -26.16
N THR A 446 4.32 -0.56 -27.00
CA THR A 446 4.74 -1.68 -27.86
C THR A 446 6.24 -1.66 -28.06
N GLY A 447 6.92 -2.80 -27.86
CA GLY A 447 8.37 -2.86 -27.87
C GLY A 447 8.96 -1.91 -26.83
N ASN A 448 9.94 -1.10 -27.25
CA ASN A 448 10.60 -0.09 -26.42
C ASN A 448 9.95 1.30 -26.49
N LYS A 449 8.73 1.45 -27.05
CA LYS A 449 8.11 2.75 -27.32
C LYS A 449 6.71 2.88 -26.71
N VAL A 450 6.38 4.11 -26.35
CA VAL A 450 5.02 4.56 -26.06
C VAL A 450 4.59 5.52 -27.16
N TYR A 451 3.45 5.24 -27.75
CA TYR A 451 2.83 6.06 -28.79
C TYR A 451 1.67 6.88 -28.21
N ASN A 452 1.49 8.10 -28.72
CA ASN A 452 0.33 8.96 -28.49
C ASN A 452 -0.57 8.93 -29.72
N PHE A 453 -1.82 8.53 -29.55
CA PHE A 453 -2.84 8.55 -30.59
C PHE A 453 -3.95 9.54 -30.26
N ALA A 454 -3.98 10.66 -31.01
CA ALA A 454 -5.06 11.65 -30.96
C ALA A 454 -6.23 11.16 -31.83
N TYR A 455 -7.11 10.33 -31.25
CA TYR A 455 -8.09 9.52 -31.97
C TYR A 455 -9.16 10.33 -32.75
N ASP A 456 -9.46 11.56 -32.31
CA ASP A 456 -10.42 12.45 -32.96
C ASP A 456 -9.81 13.21 -34.15
N SER A 457 -8.50 13.35 -34.25
CA SER A 457 -7.78 14.05 -35.29
C SER A 457 -7.60 13.22 -36.57
N ARG A 458 -7.74 11.90 -36.49
CA ARG A 458 -7.46 10.93 -37.57
C ARG A 458 -6.04 11.03 -38.14
N GLN A 459 -5.11 11.55 -37.34
CA GLN A 459 -3.68 11.58 -37.70
C GLN A 459 -2.98 10.32 -37.20
N PRO A 460 -1.90 9.90 -37.87
CA PRO A 460 -1.08 8.81 -37.35
C PRO A 460 -0.60 9.08 -35.92
N ALA A 461 -0.53 8.03 -35.12
CA ALA A 461 0.05 8.10 -33.76
C ALA A 461 1.53 8.49 -33.86
N SER A 462 1.95 9.35 -32.95
CA SER A 462 3.35 9.79 -32.82
C SER A 462 4.03 9.08 -31.65
N VAL A 463 5.35 8.92 -31.72
CA VAL A 463 6.14 8.43 -30.59
C VAL A 463 6.10 9.52 -29.50
N ALA A 464 5.53 9.18 -28.35
CA ALA A 464 5.50 10.05 -27.18
C ALA A 464 6.74 9.86 -26.29
N TRP A 465 7.26 8.63 -26.29
CA TRP A 465 8.44 8.26 -25.50
C TRP A 465 9.10 7.00 -26.09
N GLU A 466 10.43 6.92 -25.93
CA GLU A 466 11.25 5.77 -26.28
C GLU A 466 12.19 5.44 -25.13
N ALA A 467 12.33 4.16 -24.81
CA ALA A 467 13.20 3.70 -23.75
C ALA A 467 14.67 4.08 -24.00
N PRO A 468 15.46 4.35 -22.96
CA PRO A 468 16.89 4.66 -23.10
C PRO A 468 17.71 3.55 -23.76
N SER A 469 17.21 2.31 -23.75
CA SER A 469 17.82 1.14 -24.36
C SER A 469 16.82 0.38 -25.20
N ASP A 470 17.23 -0.12 -26.36
CA ASP A 470 16.41 -0.97 -27.23
C ASP A 470 16.03 -2.31 -26.57
N ASP A 471 16.82 -2.76 -25.60
CA ASP A 471 16.55 -4.00 -24.83
C ASP A 471 15.49 -3.82 -23.74
N GLU A 472 15.11 -2.59 -23.41
CA GLU A 472 14.04 -2.28 -22.48
C GLU A 472 12.67 -2.34 -23.19
N GLN A 473 11.81 -3.23 -22.72
CA GLN A 473 10.47 -3.39 -23.28
C GLN A 473 9.44 -2.75 -22.35
N VAL A 474 8.53 -1.94 -22.90
CA VAL A 474 7.42 -1.34 -22.14
C VAL A 474 6.48 -2.43 -21.62
N THR A 475 6.26 -2.46 -20.32
CA THR A 475 5.40 -3.46 -19.68
C THR A 475 4.09 -2.88 -19.14
N CYS A 476 4.11 -1.63 -18.70
CA CYS A 476 2.92 -0.98 -18.16
C CYS A 476 2.99 0.53 -18.36
N VAL A 477 1.89 1.12 -18.82
CA VAL A 477 1.70 2.57 -18.89
C VAL A 477 0.45 2.91 -18.09
N ARG A 478 0.56 3.88 -17.17
CA ARG A 478 -0.58 4.39 -16.38
C ARG A 478 -0.51 5.91 -16.26
N ILE A 479 -1.67 6.54 -16.27
CA ILE A 479 -1.81 7.96 -15.92
C ILE A 479 -2.41 8.02 -14.52
N MET A 480 -1.82 8.83 -13.64
CA MET A 480 -2.38 9.09 -12.34
C MET A 480 -3.67 9.90 -12.49
N LYS A 481 -4.82 9.23 -12.40
CA LYS A 481 -6.14 9.83 -12.59
C LYS A 481 -6.79 10.12 -11.24
N TYR A 482 -7.22 11.35 -11.09
CA TYR A 482 -7.98 11.77 -9.93
C TYR A 482 -9.30 12.38 -10.40
N TYR A 483 -10.38 11.83 -9.90
CA TYR A 483 -11.71 12.19 -10.38
C TYR A 483 -12.33 13.40 -9.67
N HIS A 484 -11.94 13.73 -8.46
CA HIS A 484 -12.56 14.79 -7.68
C HIS A 484 -11.61 15.89 -7.20
N GLY A 485 -11.79 17.09 -7.73
CA GLY A 485 -11.47 18.31 -7.00
C GLY A 485 -12.55 18.58 -5.95
N THR A 486 -12.17 18.88 -4.74
CA THR A 486 -12.98 19.55 -3.73
C THR A 486 -14.05 18.76 -2.99
N VAL A 487 -13.78 17.63 -2.37
CA VAL A 487 -14.67 17.16 -1.32
C VAL A 487 -13.90 16.89 -0.04
N TYR A 488 -14.26 17.64 1.00
CA TYR A 488 -13.93 17.43 2.39
C TYR A 488 -12.44 17.40 2.77
N GLY A 489 -11.66 18.37 2.31
CA GLY A 489 -10.28 18.54 2.83
C GLY A 489 -9.25 17.53 2.32
N TYR A 490 -9.58 16.72 1.34
CA TYR A 490 -8.60 15.86 0.65
C TYR A 490 -7.66 16.77 -0.16
N GLY A 491 -6.39 16.74 0.19
CA GLY A 491 -5.36 17.48 -0.51
C GLY A 491 -5.41 17.18 -2.01
N MET A 492 -5.23 18.21 -2.85
CA MET A 492 -5.14 18.01 -4.29
C MET A 492 -3.89 17.17 -4.57
N VAL A 493 -4.01 16.14 -5.39
CA VAL A 493 -2.85 15.40 -5.90
C VAL A 493 -2.09 16.33 -6.84
N PRO A 494 -0.78 16.56 -6.69
CA PRO A 494 -0.06 17.63 -7.37
C PRO A 494 -0.21 17.62 -8.89
N CYS A 495 0.03 16.49 -9.51
CA CYS A 495 0.04 16.32 -10.96
C CYS A 495 -1.11 15.42 -11.44
N ALA A 496 -2.28 15.50 -10.77
CA ALA A 496 -3.44 14.68 -11.11
C ALA A 496 -3.83 14.85 -12.59
N ASN A 497 -4.12 13.74 -13.24
CA ASN A 497 -4.57 13.64 -14.63
C ASN A 497 -3.52 13.99 -15.71
N ILE A 498 -2.33 14.43 -15.32
CA ILE A 498 -1.23 14.78 -16.24
C ILE A 498 0.08 14.05 -15.93
N LEU A 499 0.16 13.27 -14.86
CA LEU A 499 1.34 12.47 -14.55
C LEU A 499 1.21 11.09 -15.18
N VAL A 500 2.13 10.79 -16.12
CA VAL A 500 2.25 9.47 -16.75
C VAL A 500 3.39 8.67 -16.11
N HIS A 501 3.14 7.39 -15.93
CA HIS A 501 4.08 6.41 -15.44
C HIS A 501 4.31 5.36 -16.53
N ILE A 502 5.58 5.11 -16.87
CA ILE A 502 5.98 4.15 -17.88
C ILE A 502 6.92 3.15 -17.22
N ALA A 503 6.50 1.90 -17.16
CA ALA A 503 7.35 0.84 -16.67
C ALA A 503 7.95 0.03 -17.82
N THR A 504 9.23 -0.31 -17.67
CA THR A 504 9.97 -1.15 -18.62
C THR A 504 10.54 -2.37 -17.94
N TRP A 505 10.98 -3.32 -18.75
CA TRP A 505 11.68 -4.51 -18.34
C TRP A 505 12.77 -4.87 -19.32
N ASN A 506 13.97 -5.13 -18.82
CA ASN A 506 15.09 -5.65 -19.60
C ASN A 506 15.31 -7.13 -19.23
N GLU A 507 15.04 -8.02 -20.18
CA GLU A 507 15.15 -9.46 -19.97
C GLU A 507 16.61 -9.94 -19.78
N GLN A 508 17.57 -9.21 -20.35
CA GLN A 508 19.00 -9.59 -20.26
C GLN A 508 19.60 -9.25 -18.90
N THR A 509 19.28 -8.07 -18.39
CA THR A 509 19.77 -7.58 -17.10
C THR A 509 18.89 -7.98 -15.93
N GLN A 510 17.68 -8.50 -16.19
CA GLN A 510 16.65 -8.79 -15.19
C GLN A 510 16.32 -7.55 -14.32
N GLN A 511 16.31 -6.38 -14.94
CA GLN A 511 16.07 -5.10 -14.30
C GLN A 511 14.87 -4.41 -14.91
N GLY A 512 13.97 -3.93 -14.07
CA GLY A 512 12.87 -3.03 -14.44
C GLY A 512 13.20 -1.58 -14.11
N HIS A 513 12.53 -0.66 -14.79
CA HIS A 513 12.55 0.77 -14.49
C HIS A 513 11.13 1.33 -14.48
N LEU A 514 10.92 2.38 -13.72
CA LEU A 514 9.73 3.21 -13.76
C LEU A 514 10.12 4.65 -14.04
N TYR A 515 9.66 5.17 -15.15
CA TYR A 515 9.81 6.55 -15.58
C TYR A 515 8.53 7.34 -15.32
N GLN A 516 8.66 8.58 -14.87
CA GLN A 516 7.54 9.50 -14.67
C GLN A 516 7.76 10.78 -15.49
N TYR A 517 6.72 11.24 -16.16
CA TYR A 517 6.73 12.46 -16.97
C TYR A 517 5.42 13.23 -16.81
N ILE A 518 5.48 14.53 -17.03
CA ILE A 518 4.29 15.39 -17.09
C ILE A 518 3.77 15.46 -18.53
N ILE A 519 2.47 15.25 -18.70
CA ILE A 519 1.77 15.37 -19.96
C ILE A 519 1.37 16.82 -20.18
N ASN A 520 1.69 17.40 -21.34
CA ASN A 520 1.10 18.66 -21.76
C ASN A 520 -0.39 18.44 -22.12
N PRO A 521 -1.34 19.07 -21.41
CA PRO A 521 -2.76 18.78 -21.59
C PRO A 521 -3.31 19.13 -22.97
N ALA A 522 -2.67 20.07 -23.68
CA ALA A 522 -3.14 20.53 -24.98
C ALA A 522 -2.66 19.65 -26.15
N SER A 523 -1.43 19.13 -26.07
CA SER A 523 -0.81 18.35 -27.14
C SER A 523 -0.72 16.85 -26.86
N GLY A 524 -0.84 16.43 -25.61
CA GLY A 524 -0.60 15.05 -25.19
C GLY A 524 0.87 14.64 -25.24
N ILE A 525 1.81 15.57 -25.46
CA ILE A 525 3.26 15.32 -25.50
C ILE A 525 3.80 15.35 -24.06
N PHE A 526 4.79 14.48 -23.78
CA PHE A 526 5.46 14.46 -22.48
C PHE A 526 6.51 15.56 -22.40
N ASP A 527 6.63 16.18 -21.23
CA ASP A 527 7.73 17.06 -20.93
C ASP A 527 8.98 16.20 -20.66
N MET A 528 9.93 16.25 -21.59
CA MET A 528 11.14 15.44 -21.53
C MET A 528 12.30 16.12 -20.78
N ASP A 529 12.12 17.40 -20.40
CA ASP A 529 13.17 18.17 -19.71
C ASP A 529 13.25 17.81 -18.22
N ASP A 530 12.18 17.26 -17.65
CA ASP A 530 12.11 16.84 -16.25
C ASP A 530 11.49 15.44 -16.13
N CYS A 531 12.16 14.54 -15.42
CA CYS A 531 11.70 13.18 -15.21
C CYS A 531 12.18 12.60 -13.87
N TYR A 532 11.44 11.61 -13.38
CA TYR A 532 11.91 10.70 -12.36
C TYR A 532 12.12 9.31 -12.96
N ASP A 533 13.22 8.66 -12.55
CA ASP A 533 13.57 7.29 -12.91
C ASP A 533 13.85 6.48 -11.64
N TYR A 534 13.19 5.32 -11.50
CA TYR A 534 13.32 4.42 -10.37
C TYR A 534 13.63 3.01 -10.85
N PRO A 535 14.72 2.39 -10.39
CA PRO A 535 14.96 0.98 -10.64
C PRO A 535 13.95 0.14 -9.85
N ILE A 536 13.30 -0.80 -10.53
CA ILE A 536 12.34 -1.75 -9.94
C ILE A 536 12.92 -3.16 -10.03
N PRO A 537 12.99 -3.93 -8.93
CA PRO A 537 13.62 -5.26 -8.93
C PRO A 537 12.68 -6.35 -9.50
N GLY A 538 12.01 -6.05 -10.61
CA GLY A 538 11.07 -6.95 -11.25
C GLY A 538 10.29 -6.36 -12.39
N LYS A 539 9.44 -7.20 -12.99
CA LYS A 539 8.60 -6.85 -14.14
C LYS A 539 7.28 -6.27 -13.67
N VAL A 540 7.07 -4.97 -13.90
CA VAL A 540 5.85 -4.26 -13.49
C VAL A 540 4.66 -4.71 -14.34
N LYS A 541 3.56 -5.01 -13.68
CA LYS A 541 2.30 -5.40 -14.32
C LYS A 541 1.20 -4.39 -14.12
N ASP A 542 1.10 -3.80 -12.93
CA ASP A 542 0.08 -2.80 -12.62
C ASP A 542 0.60 -1.73 -11.67
N MET A 543 -0.03 -0.58 -11.73
CA MET A 543 0.30 0.56 -10.91
C MET A 543 -0.97 1.31 -10.55
N ALA A 544 -1.03 1.84 -9.33
CA ALA A 544 -2.16 2.61 -8.85
C ALA A 544 -1.73 3.71 -7.88
N TRP A 545 -2.49 4.79 -7.85
CA TRP A 545 -2.32 5.79 -6.83
C TRP A 545 -2.90 5.30 -5.51
N LYS A 546 -2.16 5.51 -4.43
CA LYS A 546 -2.59 5.24 -3.07
C LYS A 546 -3.12 6.53 -2.45
N PHE A 547 -4.34 6.47 -1.97
CA PHE A 547 -4.99 7.60 -1.32
C PHE A 547 -4.26 8.00 -0.03
N SER A 548 -4.17 9.32 0.22
CA SER A 548 -3.66 9.88 1.48
C SER A 548 -4.79 10.55 2.24
N MET A 549 -4.99 10.17 3.48
CA MET A 549 -5.81 10.92 4.41
C MET A 549 -4.92 11.81 5.26
N GLN A 550 -4.86 13.10 4.92
CA GLN A 550 -4.20 14.12 5.76
C GLN A 550 -5.21 14.79 6.69
#